data_7deb3e209a622c3e4b8a227213a923d6
#
_entry.id   7deb3e209a622c3e4b8a227213a923d6
#
_cell.length_a   1.000
_cell.length_b   1.000
_cell.length_c   1.000
_cell.angle_alpha   90.00
_cell.angle_beta   90.00
_cell.angle_gamma   90.00
#
_symmetry.space_group_name_H-M   'P 1'
#
loop_
_entity.id
_entity.type
_entity.pdbx_description
1 polymer ?
#
loop_
_entity_poly.entity_id
_entity_poly.type
_entity_poly.pdbx_seq_one_letter_code
_entity_poly.pdbx_strand_id
1 'polypeptide(L)'
;MRFALLPHLLLWLFALVGVFALALGVMLATPVTSPPPLASIQAGAMAIGGRDKPELSRFQARDGTWLAYRLYPAAFGATDRLAILTHGSSASSDEMHAVAGALAAAGVAAVAIDARGHGASGTRGDIGYAGQLDDDLADLVALLRDRMPDAKLTLIGHSSGGGFALRIAAGPLGAAFDRIILLAPYLGYRAPTNRGSVGVAHWASPDLPRILALNALRWLGLDWAEGLPVIAFANAPDIAKFVTSRYSYRLLIDYGPPPDWKGALQAVAGKTVLIDGADDELMDAAAYQTAVAPLGVRVTLLPGVDHMGIVYAPAALTAIVAAVTENRSKE
;
A
#
# COMPACT_ATOMS: atom_id res chain seq x y z
N MET A 1 8.30 -61.12 -7.33
CA MET A 1 8.76 -60.17 -6.28
C MET A 1 8.40 -58.68 -6.51
N ARG A 2 7.83 -58.26 -7.63
CA ARG A 2 7.53 -56.80 -7.89
C ARG A 2 6.19 -56.30 -7.33
N PHE A 3 5.25 -57.18 -6.94
CA PHE A 3 3.92 -56.78 -6.46
C PHE A 3 3.83 -56.40 -4.97
N ALA A 4 4.82 -56.75 -4.16
CA ALA A 4 4.81 -56.44 -2.73
C ALA A 4 5.30 -55.02 -2.35
N LEU A 5 5.97 -54.34 -3.26
CA LEU A 5 6.52 -52.97 -3.01
C LEU A 5 5.48 -51.88 -3.16
N LEU A 6 4.46 -52.06 -4.00
CA LEU A 6 3.43 -51.04 -4.31
C LEU A 6 2.61 -50.62 -3.09
N PRO A 7 2.08 -51.54 -2.24
CA PRO A 7 1.31 -51.10 -1.05
C PRO A 7 2.14 -50.40 -0.01
N HIS A 8 3.42 -50.74 0.16
CA HIS A 8 4.30 -50.02 1.07
C HIS A 8 4.63 -48.60 0.54
N LEU A 9 4.84 -48.46 -0.75
CA LEU A 9 5.08 -47.13 -1.38
C LEU A 9 3.87 -46.21 -1.22
N LEU A 10 2.65 -46.72 -1.42
CA LEU A 10 1.41 -45.98 -1.20
C LEU A 10 1.24 -45.60 0.27
N LEU A 11 1.56 -46.48 1.21
CA LEU A 11 1.47 -46.21 2.65
C LEU A 11 2.42 -45.06 3.06
N TRP A 12 3.66 -45.09 2.54
CA TRP A 12 4.63 -44.03 2.78
C TRP A 12 4.19 -42.71 2.15
N LEU A 13 3.60 -42.72 0.96
CA LEU A 13 3.05 -41.53 0.29
C LEU A 13 1.91 -40.95 1.13
N PHE A 14 0.96 -41.77 1.60
CA PHE A 14 -0.12 -41.26 2.46
C PHE A 14 0.40 -40.70 3.79
N ALA A 15 1.39 -41.35 4.40
CA ALA A 15 2.02 -40.86 5.62
C ALA A 15 2.70 -39.50 5.38
N LEU A 16 3.41 -39.34 4.28
CA LEU A 16 4.08 -38.07 3.90
C LEU A 16 3.05 -36.97 3.68
N VAL A 17 1.98 -37.24 2.93
CA VAL A 17 0.88 -36.29 2.69
C VAL A 17 0.20 -35.92 4.03
N GLY A 18 -0.02 -36.87 4.92
CA GLY A 18 -0.59 -36.62 6.24
C GLY A 18 0.29 -35.72 7.10
N VAL A 19 1.60 -35.97 7.13
CA VAL A 19 2.56 -35.14 7.85
C VAL A 19 2.60 -33.73 7.27
N PHE A 20 2.62 -33.61 5.94
CA PHE A 20 2.60 -32.30 5.27
C PHE A 20 1.31 -31.51 5.59
N ALA A 21 0.16 -32.16 5.49
CA ALA A 21 -1.13 -31.54 5.84
C ALA A 21 -1.19 -31.08 7.30
N LEU A 22 -0.68 -31.92 8.23
CA LEU A 22 -0.58 -31.57 9.63
C LEU A 22 0.32 -30.36 9.85
N ALA A 23 1.49 -30.32 9.20
CA ALA A 23 2.43 -29.20 9.29
C ALA A 23 1.76 -27.90 8.78
N LEU A 24 1.08 -27.93 7.64
CA LEU A 24 0.31 -26.78 7.14
C LEU A 24 -0.78 -26.37 8.14
N GLY A 25 -1.52 -27.31 8.71
CA GLY A 25 -2.54 -27.05 9.72
C GLY A 25 -1.98 -26.32 10.95
N VAL A 26 -0.83 -26.77 11.47
CA VAL A 26 -0.15 -26.13 12.59
C VAL A 26 0.29 -24.70 12.21
N MET A 27 0.88 -24.52 11.03
CA MET A 27 1.30 -23.20 10.56
C MET A 27 0.13 -22.25 10.35
N LEU A 28 -1.02 -22.71 9.87
CA LEU A 28 -2.24 -21.92 9.74
C LEU A 28 -2.87 -21.53 11.08
N ALA A 29 -2.63 -22.33 12.13
CA ALA A 29 -3.17 -22.10 13.46
C ALA A 29 -2.32 -21.14 14.32
N THR A 30 -1.16 -20.69 13.86
CA THR A 30 -0.32 -19.75 14.61
C THR A 30 -1.07 -18.43 14.92
N PRO A 31 -0.88 -17.84 16.10
CA PRO A 31 -1.56 -16.59 16.46
C PRO A 31 -0.89 -15.37 15.81
N VAL A 32 -1.68 -14.48 15.20
CA VAL A 32 -1.18 -13.17 14.76
C VAL A 32 -1.22 -12.20 15.92
N THR A 33 -0.06 -11.79 16.40
CA THR A 33 0.10 -10.88 17.54
C THR A 33 0.48 -9.47 17.09
N SER A 34 -0.18 -8.46 17.66
CA SER A 34 0.19 -7.06 17.40
C SER A 34 1.50 -6.72 18.12
N PRO A 35 2.43 -6.02 17.46
CA PRO A 35 3.60 -5.49 18.14
C PRO A 35 3.20 -4.38 19.12
N PRO A 36 4.08 -4.00 20.07
CA PRO A 36 3.85 -2.84 20.92
C PRO A 36 3.59 -1.57 20.11
N PRO A 37 2.74 -0.65 20.60
CA PRO A 37 2.45 0.60 19.92
C PRO A 37 3.72 1.41 19.61
N LEU A 38 3.80 2.00 18.42
CA LEU A 38 4.93 2.80 17.98
C LEU A 38 4.62 4.29 18.19
N ALA A 39 5.38 4.94 19.10
CA ALA A 39 5.10 6.31 19.52
C ALA A 39 5.19 7.34 18.39
N SER A 40 6.14 7.20 17.45
CA SER A 40 6.29 8.09 16.28
C SER A 40 5.05 8.06 15.38
N ILE A 41 4.54 6.86 15.10
CA ILE A 41 3.32 6.70 14.28
C ILE A 41 2.09 7.29 14.99
N GLN A 42 1.99 7.12 16.31
CA GLN A 42 0.90 7.72 17.08
C GLN A 42 0.96 9.24 17.07
N ALA A 43 2.15 9.82 17.28
CA ALA A 43 2.35 11.27 17.21
C ALA A 43 1.99 11.81 15.83
N GLY A 44 2.44 11.15 14.76
CA GLY A 44 2.09 11.49 13.39
C GLY A 44 0.58 11.40 13.11
N ALA A 45 -0.08 10.33 13.56
CA ALA A 45 -1.53 10.17 13.42
C ALA A 45 -2.32 11.29 14.15
N MET A 46 -1.85 11.74 15.32
CA MET A 46 -2.44 12.89 16.03
C MET A 46 -2.20 14.21 15.27
N ALA A 47 -1.02 14.39 14.67
CA ALA A 47 -0.70 15.59 13.89
C ALA A 47 -1.57 15.72 12.62
N ILE A 48 -1.94 14.60 12.01
CA ILE A 48 -2.82 14.54 10.83
C ILE A 48 -4.29 14.84 11.19
N GLY A 49 -4.69 14.71 12.45
CA GLY A 49 -6.07 14.79 12.95
C GLY A 49 -6.79 16.13 12.74
N GLY A 50 -6.73 16.73 11.56
CA GLY A 50 -7.41 18.00 11.19
C GLY A 50 -8.92 17.94 11.31
N ARG A 51 -9.55 19.12 11.68
CA ARG A 51 -11.01 19.25 11.88
C ARG A 51 -11.78 19.48 10.58
N ASP A 52 -11.12 19.99 9.53
CA ASP A 52 -11.78 20.49 8.31
C ASP A 52 -11.69 19.50 7.14
N LYS A 53 -11.78 18.20 7.44
CA LYS A 53 -11.77 17.16 6.41
C LYS A 53 -13.09 17.20 5.63
N PRO A 54 -13.06 17.15 4.29
CA PRO A 54 -14.28 16.94 3.50
C PRO A 54 -15.03 15.69 3.93
N GLU A 55 -16.34 15.70 3.79
CA GLU A 55 -17.15 14.51 4.03
C GLU A 55 -16.76 13.36 3.08
N LEU A 56 -17.00 12.12 3.52
CA LEU A 56 -16.78 10.94 2.70
C LEU A 56 -17.82 10.87 1.59
N SER A 57 -17.35 10.88 0.37
CA SER A 57 -18.12 10.48 -0.81
C SER A 57 -17.99 8.97 -1.01
N ARG A 58 -18.90 8.38 -1.79
CA ARG A 58 -18.88 6.94 -2.07
C ARG A 58 -19.13 6.68 -3.55
N PHE A 59 -18.58 5.58 -4.04
CA PHE A 59 -18.90 5.02 -5.34
C PHE A 59 -19.10 3.51 -5.21
N GLN A 60 -19.79 2.93 -6.16
CA GLN A 60 -20.03 1.50 -6.17
C GLN A 60 -19.00 0.85 -7.11
N ALA A 61 -18.21 -0.07 -6.56
CA ALA A 61 -17.30 -0.90 -7.33
C ALA A 61 -18.09 -1.91 -8.18
N ARG A 62 -17.46 -2.52 -9.18
CA ARG A 62 -18.07 -3.48 -10.12
C ARG A 62 -18.72 -4.68 -9.44
N ASP A 63 -18.29 -5.05 -8.23
CA ASP A 63 -18.87 -6.12 -7.41
C ASP A 63 -20.04 -5.67 -6.55
N GLY A 64 -20.47 -4.41 -6.67
CA GLY A 64 -21.54 -3.81 -5.89
C GLY A 64 -21.14 -3.26 -4.52
N THR A 65 -19.89 -3.42 -4.09
CA THR A 65 -19.42 -2.90 -2.80
C THR A 65 -19.30 -1.37 -2.85
N TRP A 66 -19.76 -0.69 -1.80
CA TRP A 66 -19.55 0.74 -1.64
C TRP A 66 -18.16 1.03 -1.11
N LEU A 67 -17.39 1.83 -1.87
CA LEU A 67 -16.06 2.32 -1.51
C LEU A 67 -16.09 3.82 -1.26
N ALA A 68 -15.28 4.28 -0.31
CA ALA A 68 -15.28 5.65 0.17
C ALA A 68 -14.04 6.42 -0.29
N TYR A 69 -14.19 7.71 -0.49
CA TYR A 69 -13.11 8.65 -0.79
C TYR A 69 -13.44 10.05 -0.30
N ARG A 70 -12.45 10.91 -0.15
CA ARG A 70 -12.61 12.35 0.08
C ARG A 70 -12.21 13.12 -1.17
N LEU A 71 -13.07 14.02 -1.59
CA LEU A 71 -12.82 14.92 -2.72
C LEU A 71 -12.37 16.28 -2.23
N TYR A 72 -11.28 16.77 -2.80
CA TYR A 72 -10.70 18.09 -2.57
C TYR A 72 -10.71 18.85 -3.91
N PRO A 73 -11.72 19.70 -4.15
CA PRO A 73 -11.79 20.50 -5.38
C PRO A 73 -10.60 21.48 -5.45
N ALA A 74 -10.13 21.76 -6.66
CA ALA A 74 -9.10 22.77 -6.88
C ALA A 74 -9.60 24.15 -6.45
N ALA A 75 -8.77 24.91 -5.70
CA ALA A 75 -9.15 26.19 -5.11
C ALA A 75 -9.53 27.28 -6.13
N PHE A 76 -8.97 27.19 -7.37
CA PHE A 76 -9.16 28.21 -8.39
C PHE A 76 -10.14 27.80 -9.51
N GLY A 77 -11.04 26.84 -9.23
CA GLY A 77 -12.07 26.39 -10.16
C GLY A 77 -11.62 25.27 -11.09
N ALA A 78 -11.94 25.37 -12.38
CA ALA A 78 -11.63 24.30 -13.33
C ALA A 78 -10.13 24.04 -13.45
N THR A 79 -9.75 22.77 -13.42
CA THR A 79 -8.36 22.31 -13.54
C THR A 79 -8.28 21.15 -14.53
N ASP A 80 -7.14 21.01 -15.19
CA ASP A 80 -6.79 19.88 -16.02
C ASP A 80 -5.96 18.81 -15.26
N ARG A 81 -5.82 18.95 -13.93
CA ARG A 81 -4.98 18.08 -13.09
C ARG A 81 -5.78 17.46 -11.97
N LEU A 82 -5.63 16.14 -11.82
CA LEU A 82 -6.28 15.38 -10.78
C LEU A 82 -5.28 14.41 -10.14
N ALA A 83 -5.15 14.46 -8.82
CA ALA A 83 -4.34 13.54 -8.04
C ALA A 83 -5.22 12.50 -7.33
N ILE A 84 -4.88 11.22 -7.45
CA ILE A 84 -5.46 10.14 -6.65
C ILE A 84 -4.42 9.75 -5.59
N LEU A 85 -4.83 9.78 -4.30
CA LEU A 85 -3.94 9.56 -3.17
C LEU A 85 -4.34 8.29 -2.43
N THR A 86 -3.36 7.43 -2.17
CA THR A 86 -3.51 6.18 -1.43
C THR A 86 -2.64 6.21 -0.17
N HIS A 87 -3.26 5.88 0.95
CA HIS A 87 -2.69 5.96 2.30
C HIS A 87 -1.72 4.81 2.62
N GLY A 88 -1.02 4.88 3.74
CA GLY A 88 -0.18 3.81 4.27
C GLY A 88 -0.97 2.65 4.88
N SER A 89 -0.25 1.62 5.32
CA SER A 89 -0.85 0.47 6.00
C SER A 89 -1.63 0.89 7.25
N SER A 90 -2.73 0.20 7.54
CA SER A 90 -3.60 0.47 8.71
C SER A 90 -4.43 1.75 8.63
N ALA A 91 -4.08 2.75 7.80
CA ALA A 91 -4.68 4.07 7.72
C ALA A 91 -5.97 4.13 6.88
N SER A 92 -6.36 5.32 6.46
CA SER A 92 -7.50 5.64 5.60
C SER A 92 -7.22 6.93 4.83
N SER A 93 -8.17 7.41 4.04
CA SER A 93 -8.10 8.72 3.35
C SER A 93 -7.75 9.89 4.28
N ASP A 94 -8.00 9.75 5.58
CA ASP A 94 -7.67 10.76 6.60
C ASP A 94 -6.17 11.07 6.64
N GLU A 95 -5.31 10.08 6.44
CA GLU A 95 -3.86 10.25 6.43
C GLU A 95 -3.40 11.22 5.34
N MET A 96 -4.06 11.18 4.20
CA MET A 96 -3.68 11.97 3.03
C MET A 96 -4.32 13.38 3.01
N HIS A 97 -5.01 13.78 4.09
CA HIS A 97 -5.75 15.04 4.16
C HIS A 97 -4.87 16.27 3.88
N ALA A 98 -3.72 16.39 4.55
CA ALA A 98 -2.86 17.55 4.39
C ALA A 98 -2.25 17.63 2.98
N VAL A 99 -1.84 16.49 2.41
CA VAL A 99 -1.34 16.40 1.03
C VAL A 99 -2.42 16.81 0.05
N ALA A 100 -3.63 16.25 0.18
CA ALA A 100 -4.76 16.56 -0.70
C ALA A 100 -5.17 18.03 -0.61
N GLY A 101 -5.19 18.60 0.60
CA GLY A 101 -5.46 20.02 0.84
C GLY A 101 -4.43 20.93 0.22
N ALA A 102 -3.14 20.61 0.35
CA ALA A 102 -2.04 21.38 -0.25
C ALA A 102 -2.10 21.35 -1.79
N LEU A 103 -2.42 20.20 -2.39
CA LEU A 103 -2.63 20.08 -3.82
C LEU A 103 -3.83 20.91 -4.29
N ALA A 104 -4.97 20.81 -3.58
CA ALA A 104 -6.15 21.61 -3.89
C ALA A 104 -5.88 23.10 -3.83
N ALA A 105 -5.15 23.58 -2.81
CA ALA A 105 -4.72 24.96 -2.68
C ALA A 105 -3.79 25.40 -3.82
N ALA A 106 -3.03 24.46 -4.41
CA ALA A 106 -2.16 24.71 -5.57
C ALA A 106 -2.87 24.54 -6.94
N GLY A 107 -4.20 24.38 -6.95
CA GLY A 107 -4.97 24.28 -8.18
C GLY A 107 -5.03 22.87 -8.80
N VAL A 108 -4.69 21.84 -8.04
CA VAL A 108 -4.79 20.42 -8.44
C VAL A 108 -5.96 19.79 -7.68
N ALA A 109 -6.98 19.30 -8.37
CA ALA A 109 -8.03 18.53 -7.71
C ALA A 109 -7.43 17.25 -7.12
N ALA A 110 -7.92 16.81 -5.96
CA ALA A 110 -7.39 15.63 -5.31
C ALA A 110 -8.49 14.71 -4.76
N VAL A 111 -8.24 13.40 -4.84
CA VAL A 111 -9.11 12.35 -4.33
C VAL A 111 -8.29 11.44 -3.43
N ALA A 112 -8.54 11.49 -2.12
CA ALA A 112 -7.93 10.59 -1.15
C ALA A 112 -8.87 9.39 -0.93
N ILE A 113 -8.42 8.18 -1.24
CA ILE A 113 -9.25 6.97 -1.16
C ILE A 113 -9.12 6.28 0.20
N ASP A 114 -10.22 5.66 0.64
CA ASP A 114 -10.15 4.54 1.56
C ASP A 114 -9.98 3.28 0.71
N ALA A 115 -8.78 2.73 0.64
CA ALA A 115 -8.59 1.47 -0.08
C ALA A 115 -9.47 0.37 0.52
N ARG A 116 -10.03 -0.54 -0.30
CA ARG A 116 -10.85 -1.66 0.22
C ARG A 116 -10.13 -2.37 1.36
N GLY A 117 -10.86 -2.72 2.39
CA GLY A 117 -10.31 -3.27 3.63
C GLY A 117 -9.90 -2.20 4.66
N HIS A 118 -10.04 -0.91 4.32
CA HIS A 118 -9.66 0.22 5.16
C HIS A 118 -10.80 1.24 5.29
N GLY A 119 -10.72 2.06 6.34
CA GLY A 119 -11.66 3.17 6.54
C GLY A 119 -13.11 2.75 6.45
N ALA A 120 -13.86 3.33 5.51
CA ALA A 120 -15.25 3.04 5.24
C ALA A 120 -15.48 2.20 3.96
N SER A 121 -14.44 1.50 3.47
CA SER A 121 -14.45 0.71 2.23
C SER A 121 -14.40 -0.79 2.51
N GLY A 122 -15.52 -1.49 2.33
CA GLY A 122 -15.62 -2.95 2.43
C GLY A 122 -15.40 -3.52 3.83
N THR A 123 -15.02 -4.79 3.89
CA THR A 123 -14.73 -5.51 5.14
C THR A 123 -13.34 -5.16 5.64
N ARG A 124 -13.26 -4.64 6.87
CA ARG A 124 -11.99 -4.19 7.45
C ARG A 124 -10.96 -5.32 7.53
N GLY A 125 -9.78 -5.10 6.97
CA GLY A 125 -8.64 -6.00 6.97
C GLY A 125 -8.71 -7.13 5.95
N ASP A 126 -9.72 -7.11 5.06
CA ASP A 126 -9.90 -8.17 4.07
C ASP A 126 -10.43 -7.64 2.73
N ILE A 127 -10.22 -8.43 1.67
CA ILE A 127 -10.73 -8.21 0.30
C ILE A 127 -11.33 -9.52 -0.23
N GLY A 128 -12.02 -9.49 -1.35
CA GLY A 128 -12.65 -10.67 -1.94
C GLY A 128 -11.66 -11.61 -2.62
N TYR A 129 -10.71 -11.06 -3.37
CA TYR A 129 -9.72 -11.82 -4.15
C TYR A 129 -8.48 -10.98 -4.41
N ALA A 130 -7.35 -11.62 -4.73
CA ALA A 130 -6.10 -10.94 -5.10
C ALA A 130 -6.26 -10.25 -6.48
N GLY A 131 -5.88 -8.98 -6.58
CA GLY A 131 -6.11 -8.11 -7.74
C GLY A 131 -7.36 -7.24 -7.61
N GLN A 132 -8.16 -7.39 -6.55
CA GLN A 132 -9.39 -6.61 -6.37
C GLN A 132 -9.13 -5.12 -6.16
N LEU A 133 -8.00 -4.75 -5.54
CA LEU A 133 -7.64 -3.33 -5.39
C LEU A 133 -7.29 -2.67 -6.73
N ASP A 134 -6.80 -3.42 -7.70
CA ASP A 134 -6.57 -2.92 -9.07
C ASP A 134 -7.89 -2.64 -9.76
N ASP A 135 -8.86 -3.55 -9.60
CA ASP A 135 -10.22 -3.39 -10.12
C ASP A 135 -10.93 -2.20 -9.48
N ASP A 136 -10.83 -2.03 -8.17
CA ASP A 136 -11.41 -0.90 -7.43
C ASP A 136 -10.85 0.44 -7.89
N LEU A 137 -9.52 0.50 -8.09
CA LEU A 137 -8.89 1.72 -8.58
C LEU A 137 -9.26 1.99 -10.05
N ALA A 138 -9.40 0.96 -10.88
CA ALA A 138 -9.87 1.11 -12.26
C ALA A 138 -11.30 1.65 -12.30
N ASP A 139 -12.19 1.17 -11.44
CA ASP A 139 -13.57 1.66 -11.33
C ASP A 139 -13.61 3.14 -10.89
N LEU A 140 -12.76 3.52 -9.93
CA LEU A 140 -12.63 4.92 -9.54
C LEU A 140 -12.08 5.79 -10.67
N VAL A 141 -11.04 5.33 -11.38
CA VAL A 141 -10.47 6.07 -12.53
C VAL A 141 -11.52 6.27 -13.61
N ALA A 142 -12.33 5.25 -13.91
CA ALA A 142 -13.44 5.38 -14.88
C ALA A 142 -14.45 6.45 -14.43
N LEU A 143 -14.89 6.41 -13.15
CA LEU A 143 -15.80 7.41 -12.60
C LEU A 143 -15.23 8.85 -12.68
N LEU A 144 -13.93 9.01 -12.44
CA LEU A 144 -13.28 10.31 -12.48
C LEU A 144 -13.08 10.80 -13.92
N ARG A 145 -12.81 9.90 -14.86
CA ARG A 145 -12.73 10.21 -16.30
C ARG A 145 -14.06 10.66 -16.89
N ASP A 146 -15.19 10.12 -16.42
CA ASP A 146 -16.51 10.60 -16.83
C ASP A 146 -16.75 12.07 -16.45
N ARG A 147 -16.14 12.52 -15.33
CA ARG A 147 -16.27 13.89 -14.85
C ARG A 147 -15.20 14.84 -15.39
N MET A 148 -14.02 14.32 -15.65
CA MET A 148 -12.81 15.05 -16.08
C MET A 148 -12.05 14.24 -17.14
N PRO A 149 -12.60 14.12 -18.39
CA PRO A 149 -12.07 13.21 -19.40
C PRO A 149 -10.60 13.49 -19.78
N ASP A 150 -10.22 14.75 -19.85
CA ASP A 150 -8.90 15.19 -20.30
C ASP A 150 -7.91 15.49 -19.16
N ALA A 151 -8.30 15.20 -17.90
CA ALA A 151 -7.44 15.51 -16.76
C ALA A 151 -6.14 14.69 -16.78
N LYS A 152 -5.02 15.33 -16.52
CA LYS A 152 -3.74 14.69 -16.25
C LYS A 152 -3.79 14.04 -14.87
N LEU A 153 -3.70 12.70 -14.85
CA LEU A 153 -3.79 11.94 -13.60
C LEU A 153 -2.42 11.75 -12.96
N THR A 154 -2.34 12.07 -11.67
CA THR A 154 -1.20 11.72 -10.82
C THR A 154 -1.64 10.69 -9.79
N LEU A 155 -0.90 9.59 -9.66
CA LEU A 155 -1.08 8.63 -8.55
C LEU A 155 -0.03 8.91 -7.48
N ILE A 156 -0.49 9.09 -6.25
CA ILE A 156 0.36 9.37 -5.09
C ILE A 156 0.14 8.28 -4.05
N GLY A 157 1.18 7.65 -3.56
CA GLY A 157 1.05 6.64 -2.52
C GLY A 157 2.05 6.79 -1.40
N HIS A 158 1.60 6.63 -0.15
CA HIS A 158 2.43 6.65 1.05
C HIS A 158 2.71 5.24 1.56
N SER A 159 3.94 4.94 1.94
CA SER A 159 4.33 3.69 2.61
C SER A 159 3.84 2.44 1.82
N SER A 160 3.00 1.57 2.38
CA SER A 160 2.38 0.45 1.65
C SER A 160 1.57 0.91 0.45
N GLY A 161 0.86 2.04 0.56
CA GLY A 161 0.18 2.69 -0.57
C GLY A 161 1.15 3.16 -1.66
N GLY A 162 2.40 3.50 -1.30
CA GLY A 162 3.47 3.78 -2.25
C GLY A 162 3.90 2.52 -3.02
N GLY A 163 4.02 1.40 -2.32
CA GLY A 163 4.26 0.10 -2.96
C GLY A 163 3.11 -0.32 -3.88
N PHE A 164 1.86 -0.13 -3.43
CA PHE A 164 0.67 -0.33 -4.24
C PHE A 164 0.65 0.58 -5.47
N ALA A 165 0.94 1.88 -5.31
CA ALA A 165 0.99 2.83 -6.43
C ALA A 165 2.04 2.43 -7.47
N LEU A 166 3.20 1.92 -7.04
CA LEU A 166 4.21 1.36 -7.95
C LEU A 166 3.69 0.13 -8.71
N ARG A 167 2.99 -0.78 -8.04
CA ARG A 167 2.40 -1.97 -8.65
C ARG A 167 1.36 -1.60 -9.71
N ILE A 168 0.48 -0.67 -9.39
CA ILE A 168 -0.49 -0.11 -10.34
C ILE A 168 0.21 0.55 -11.54
N ALA A 169 1.21 1.39 -11.29
CA ALA A 169 1.91 2.14 -12.33
C ALA A 169 2.64 1.22 -13.33
N ALA A 170 3.17 0.09 -12.87
CA ALA A 170 3.84 -0.91 -13.69
C ALA A 170 2.86 -1.93 -14.31
N GLY A 171 1.60 -1.94 -13.85
CA GLY A 171 0.55 -2.82 -14.35
C GLY A 171 -0.27 -2.21 -15.51
N PRO A 172 -1.33 -2.89 -15.95
CA PRO A 172 -2.17 -2.47 -17.08
C PRO A 172 -2.79 -1.08 -16.88
N LEU A 173 -3.20 -0.72 -15.65
CA LEU A 173 -3.80 0.58 -15.34
C LEU A 173 -2.77 1.72 -15.36
N GLY A 174 -1.47 1.41 -15.38
CA GLY A 174 -0.40 2.40 -15.32
C GLY A 174 -0.43 3.42 -16.46
N ALA A 175 -0.95 3.06 -17.64
CA ALA A 175 -1.11 3.96 -18.78
C ALA A 175 -2.09 5.13 -18.52
N ALA A 176 -3.00 4.98 -17.53
CA ALA A 176 -3.94 6.03 -17.16
C ALA A 176 -3.28 7.22 -16.43
N PHE A 177 -2.07 7.02 -15.89
CA PHE A 177 -1.39 8.01 -15.05
C PHE A 177 -0.21 8.66 -15.78
N ASP A 178 -0.22 9.98 -15.82
CA ASP A 178 0.86 10.80 -16.39
C ASP A 178 2.05 10.93 -15.42
N ARG A 179 1.80 10.80 -14.12
CA ARG A 179 2.80 10.96 -13.06
C ARG A 179 2.55 10.04 -11.87
N ILE A 180 3.62 9.58 -11.25
CA ILE A 180 3.61 8.76 -10.05
C ILE A 180 4.48 9.42 -8.99
N ILE A 181 3.94 9.62 -7.79
CA ILE A 181 4.67 10.14 -6.63
C ILE A 181 4.66 9.07 -5.53
N LEU A 182 5.83 8.61 -5.17
CA LEU A 182 6.02 7.62 -4.13
C LEU A 182 6.55 8.32 -2.87
N LEU A 183 5.77 8.28 -1.79
CA LEU A 183 6.10 8.92 -0.51
C LEU A 183 6.54 7.82 0.48
N ALA A 184 7.81 7.83 0.90
CA ALA A 184 8.37 6.82 1.80
C ALA A 184 7.93 5.39 1.44
N PRO A 185 8.03 4.93 0.17
CA PRO A 185 7.33 3.74 -0.29
C PRO A 185 7.91 2.45 0.31
N TYR A 186 7.06 1.59 0.84
CA TYR A 186 7.44 0.22 1.14
C TYR A 186 7.65 -0.56 -0.17
N LEU A 187 8.89 -0.97 -0.44
CA LEU A 187 9.27 -1.69 -1.67
C LEU A 187 9.38 -3.21 -1.47
N GLY A 188 8.91 -3.71 -0.32
CA GLY A 188 8.88 -5.14 0.00
C GLY A 188 9.87 -5.55 1.08
N TYR A 189 9.59 -6.70 1.69
CA TYR A 189 10.35 -7.20 2.85
C TYR A 189 11.85 -7.36 2.59
N ARG A 190 12.24 -7.72 1.34
CA ARG A 190 13.64 -7.93 0.95
C ARG A 190 14.27 -6.69 0.32
N ALA A 191 13.57 -5.59 0.21
CA ALA A 191 14.14 -4.36 -0.32
C ALA A 191 15.17 -3.79 0.68
N PRO A 192 16.32 -3.29 0.21
CA PRO A 192 17.34 -2.70 1.08
C PRO A 192 16.84 -1.43 1.80
N THR A 193 15.76 -0.84 1.30
CA THR A 193 15.08 0.31 1.90
C THR A 193 14.20 -0.05 3.10
N ASN A 194 13.97 -1.34 3.37
CA ASN A 194 13.25 -1.79 4.55
C ASN A 194 14.24 -1.97 5.70
N ARG A 195 14.10 -1.22 6.78
CA ARG A 195 15.03 -1.29 7.94
C ARG A 195 15.04 -2.64 8.64
N GLY A 196 14.13 -3.56 8.33
CA GLY A 196 14.08 -4.89 8.93
C GLY A 196 13.82 -4.87 10.42
N SER A 197 13.93 -6.05 11.06
CA SER A 197 13.50 -6.27 12.44
C SER A 197 14.63 -6.23 13.48
N VAL A 198 15.84 -5.85 13.16
CA VAL A 198 16.98 -5.95 14.08
C VAL A 198 17.10 -4.69 14.92
N GLY A 199 16.69 -4.78 16.19
CA GLY A 199 17.00 -3.76 17.21
C GLY A 199 16.12 -2.53 17.26
N VAL A 200 15.03 -2.47 16.48
CA VAL A 200 14.10 -1.33 16.41
C VAL A 200 12.67 -1.79 16.69
N ALA A 201 11.85 -0.91 17.27
CA ALA A 201 10.42 -1.15 17.41
C ALA A 201 9.80 -1.31 16.02
N HIS A 202 9.00 -2.38 15.83
CA HIS A 202 8.45 -2.72 14.52
C HIS A 202 7.05 -2.14 14.33
N TRP A 203 6.81 -1.53 13.18
CA TRP A 203 5.45 -1.13 12.79
C TRP A 203 4.53 -2.35 12.56
N ALA A 204 5.06 -3.43 12.02
CA ALA A 204 4.27 -4.58 11.60
C ALA A 204 4.88 -5.90 12.09
N SER A 205 4.02 -6.85 12.49
CA SER A 205 4.37 -8.20 12.90
C SER A 205 3.73 -9.22 11.95
N PRO A 206 4.48 -9.69 10.90
CA PRO A 206 3.98 -10.75 10.01
C PRO A 206 4.08 -12.12 10.68
N ASP A 207 3.04 -12.93 10.51
CA ASP A 207 3.03 -14.35 10.86
C ASP A 207 3.67 -15.16 9.71
N LEU A 208 4.99 -15.29 9.75
CA LEU A 208 5.75 -15.96 8.69
C LEU A 208 5.33 -17.43 8.48
N PRO A 209 5.10 -18.26 9.53
CA PRO A 209 4.59 -19.62 9.34
C PRO A 209 3.29 -19.64 8.53
N ARG A 210 2.31 -18.84 8.91
CA ARG A 210 1.02 -18.78 8.21
C ARG A 210 1.16 -18.25 6.78
N ILE A 211 1.98 -17.24 6.55
CA ILE A 211 2.27 -16.73 5.21
C ILE A 211 2.87 -17.84 4.34
N LEU A 212 3.83 -18.61 4.87
CA LEU A 212 4.43 -19.73 4.12
C LEU A 212 3.43 -20.84 3.81
N ALA A 213 2.55 -21.18 4.77
CA ALA A 213 1.50 -22.15 4.53
C ALA A 213 0.51 -21.71 3.45
N LEU A 214 0.09 -20.43 3.49
CA LEU A 214 -0.83 -19.87 2.50
C LEU A 214 -0.18 -19.75 1.12
N ASN A 215 1.11 -19.41 1.04
CA ASN A 215 1.86 -19.47 -0.21
C ASN A 215 1.89 -20.91 -0.78
N ALA A 216 2.12 -21.91 0.06
CA ALA A 216 2.12 -23.32 -0.37
C ALA A 216 0.73 -23.76 -0.87
N LEU A 217 -0.34 -23.40 -0.16
CA LEU A 217 -1.72 -23.68 -0.57
C LEU A 217 -2.04 -22.99 -1.91
N ARG A 218 -1.71 -21.71 -2.06
CA ARG A 218 -1.91 -20.96 -3.29
C ARG A 218 -1.16 -21.57 -4.48
N TRP A 219 0.07 -22.05 -4.26
CA TRP A 219 0.85 -22.74 -5.28
C TRP A 219 0.18 -24.06 -5.72
N LEU A 220 -0.58 -24.71 -4.82
CA LEU A 220 -1.40 -25.88 -5.12
C LEU A 220 -2.78 -25.54 -5.72
N GLY A 221 -3.08 -24.24 -5.96
CA GLY A 221 -4.38 -23.78 -6.46
C GLY A 221 -5.48 -23.75 -5.39
N LEU A 222 -5.11 -23.72 -4.10
CA LEU A 222 -6.05 -23.72 -2.96
C LEU A 222 -6.05 -22.33 -2.29
N ASP A 223 -7.08 -21.55 -2.51
CA ASP A 223 -7.22 -20.14 -2.08
C ASP A 223 -8.21 -19.92 -0.91
N TRP A 224 -8.94 -20.96 -0.49
CA TRP A 224 -10.01 -20.91 0.51
C TRP A 224 -9.58 -20.29 1.86
N ALA A 225 -8.29 -20.34 2.21
CA ALA A 225 -7.76 -19.84 3.47
C ALA A 225 -7.13 -18.43 3.36
N GLU A 226 -7.10 -17.79 2.18
CA GLU A 226 -6.45 -16.50 1.96
C GLU A 226 -7.08 -15.33 2.73
N GLY A 227 -8.30 -15.50 3.25
CA GLY A 227 -8.94 -14.57 4.18
C GLY A 227 -8.39 -14.60 5.61
N LEU A 228 -7.49 -15.53 5.95
CA LEU A 228 -6.89 -15.58 7.28
C LEU A 228 -5.96 -14.38 7.52
N PRO A 229 -6.02 -13.74 8.71
CA PRO A 229 -5.11 -12.65 9.05
C PRO A 229 -3.67 -13.16 9.16
N VAL A 230 -2.71 -12.43 8.57
CA VAL A 230 -1.29 -12.82 8.51
C VAL A 230 -0.32 -11.75 8.99
N ILE A 231 -0.80 -10.55 9.27
CA ILE A 231 0.03 -9.45 9.77
C ILE A 231 -0.79 -8.58 10.71
N ALA A 232 -0.17 -8.06 11.74
CA ALA A 232 -0.75 -7.08 12.64
C ALA A 232 0.16 -5.86 12.77
N PHE A 233 -0.43 -4.70 13.05
CA PHE A 233 0.25 -3.41 13.14
C PHE A 233 0.32 -2.89 14.57
N ALA A 234 1.32 -2.05 14.85
CA ALA A 234 1.66 -1.45 16.14
C ALA A 234 0.70 -0.30 16.53
N ASN A 235 -0.61 -0.53 16.38
CA ASN A 235 -1.63 0.43 16.77
C ASN A 235 -1.86 0.41 18.28
N ALA A 236 -2.06 1.61 18.88
CA ALA A 236 -2.49 1.69 20.26
C ALA A 236 -3.89 1.08 20.45
N PRO A 237 -4.20 0.43 21.58
CA PRO A 237 -5.46 -0.28 21.79
C PRO A 237 -6.71 0.59 21.63
N ASP A 238 -6.63 1.87 21.99
CA ASP A 238 -7.72 2.86 21.90
C ASP A 238 -8.06 3.22 20.45
N ILE A 239 -7.05 3.26 19.55
CA ILE A 239 -7.25 3.56 18.13
C ILE A 239 -7.42 2.30 17.27
N ALA A 240 -6.98 1.13 17.73
CA ALA A 240 -7.00 -0.13 16.98
C ALA A 240 -8.40 -0.51 16.46
N LYS A 241 -9.46 -0.08 17.14
CA LYS A 241 -10.86 -0.29 16.73
C LYS A 241 -11.32 0.60 15.57
N PHE A 242 -10.61 1.70 15.31
CA PHE A 242 -10.97 2.65 14.25
C PHE A 242 -10.15 2.45 12.96
N VAL A 243 -8.98 1.83 13.07
CA VAL A 243 -8.05 1.60 11.97
C VAL A 243 -8.01 0.12 11.57
N THR A 244 -7.36 -0.21 10.48
CA THR A 244 -7.20 -1.59 10.02
C THR A 244 -5.98 -2.24 10.66
N SER A 245 -6.16 -2.82 11.84
CA SER A 245 -5.06 -3.32 12.68
C SER A 245 -4.45 -4.64 12.21
N ARG A 246 -5.09 -5.36 11.30
CA ARG A 246 -4.63 -6.65 10.74
C ARG A 246 -5.03 -6.76 9.29
N TYR A 247 -4.19 -7.46 8.49
CA TYR A 247 -4.56 -7.83 7.12
C TYR A 247 -4.68 -9.33 6.96
N SER A 248 -5.65 -9.73 6.15
CA SER A 248 -5.68 -11.06 5.55
C SER A 248 -4.47 -11.26 4.61
N TYR A 249 -4.18 -12.51 4.27
CA TYR A 249 -3.12 -12.82 3.32
C TYR A 249 -3.37 -12.17 1.95
N ARG A 250 -4.61 -12.25 1.42
CA ARG A 250 -4.96 -11.65 0.13
C ARG A 250 -4.86 -10.12 0.14
N LEU A 251 -5.23 -9.44 1.24
CA LEU A 251 -5.03 -8.00 1.36
C LEU A 251 -3.55 -7.64 1.46
N LEU A 252 -2.74 -8.43 2.21
CA LEU A 252 -1.30 -8.19 2.32
C LEU A 252 -0.58 -8.22 0.98
N ILE A 253 -0.90 -9.22 0.13
CA ILE A 253 -0.25 -9.35 -1.19
C ILE A 253 -0.79 -8.34 -2.20
N ASP A 254 -2.00 -7.82 -1.99
CA ASP A 254 -2.67 -6.90 -2.91
C ASP A 254 -2.39 -5.44 -2.57
N TYR A 255 -2.20 -5.08 -1.29
CA TYR A 255 -1.89 -3.72 -0.85
C TYR A 255 -0.39 -3.55 -0.58
N GLY A 256 0.43 -3.82 -1.58
CA GLY A 256 1.87 -3.74 -1.49
C GLY A 256 2.56 -3.64 -2.85
N PRO A 257 3.90 -3.64 -2.85
CA PRO A 257 4.69 -3.52 -4.06
C PRO A 257 4.62 -4.80 -4.92
N PRO A 258 4.96 -4.69 -6.22
CA PRO A 258 5.16 -5.87 -7.05
C PRO A 258 6.39 -6.66 -6.55
N PRO A 259 6.43 -8.00 -6.73
CA PRO A 259 7.58 -8.82 -6.34
C PRO A 259 8.89 -8.35 -6.97
N ASP A 260 8.87 -7.98 -8.25
CA ASP A 260 9.99 -7.32 -8.95
C ASP A 260 9.84 -5.80 -8.91
N TRP A 261 10.04 -5.21 -7.73
CA TRP A 261 9.96 -3.76 -7.56
C TRP A 261 11.02 -2.99 -8.36
N LYS A 262 12.20 -3.61 -8.65
CA LYS A 262 13.26 -2.99 -9.45
C LYS A 262 12.86 -2.84 -10.90
N GLY A 263 12.42 -3.92 -11.52
CA GLY A 263 11.92 -3.89 -12.89
C GLY A 263 10.71 -2.98 -13.05
N ALA A 264 9.82 -2.98 -12.05
CA ALA A 264 8.67 -2.08 -12.02
C ALA A 264 9.10 -0.60 -11.97
N LEU A 265 10.04 -0.22 -11.09
CA LEU A 265 10.56 1.17 -11.05
C LEU A 265 11.25 1.56 -12.35
N GLN A 266 12.06 0.68 -12.94
CA GLN A 266 12.71 0.96 -14.23
C GLN A 266 11.69 1.21 -15.34
N ALA A 267 10.63 0.40 -15.40
CA ALA A 267 9.59 0.53 -16.41
C ALA A 267 8.83 1.87 -16.34
N VAL A 268 8.73 2.46 -15.15
CA VAL A 268 7.97 3.71 -14.93
C VAL A 268 8.85 4.89 -14.50
N ALA A 269 10.18 4.74 -14.52
CA ALA A 269 11.13 5.75 -14.04
C ALA A 269 10.88 7.12 -14.65
N GLY A 270 10.66 7.15 -15.97
CA GLY A 270 10.37 8.40 -16.70
C GLY A 270 9.20 9.23 -16.16
N LYS A 271 8.25 8.68 -15.42
CA LYS A 271 7.10 9.40 -14.85
C LYS A 271 7.03 9.35 -13.32
N THR A 272 8.04 8.80 -12.65
CA THR A 272 8.06 8.55 -11.22
C THR A 272 9.00 9.50 -10.48
N VAL A 273 8.55 9.99 -9.34
CA VAL A 273 9.37 10.70 -8.35
C VAL A 273 9.18 9.99 -7.00
N LEU A 274 10.27 9.79 -6.28
CA LEU A 274 10.25 9.30 -4.90
C LEU A 274 10.67 10.43 -3.97
N ILE A 275 9.89 10.65 -2.92
CA ILE A 275 10.17 11.64 -1.87
C ILE A 275 10.11 10.92 -0.53
N ASP A 276 11.14 11.08 0.29
CA ASP A 276 11.20 10.49 1.61
C ASP A 276 11.76 11.47 2.65
N GLY A 277 11.49 11.23 3.91
CA GLY A 277 12.11 11.92 5.02
C GLY A 277 13.51 11.37 5.28
N ALA A 278 14.50 12.25 5.48
CA ALA A 278 15.86 11.80 5.83
C ALA A 278 15.91 11.13 7.20
N ASP A 279 14.95 11.44 8.07
CA ASP A 279 14.83 10.91 9.44
C ASP A 279 13.78 9.81 9.55
N ASP A 280 13.39 9.18 8.41
CA ASP A 280 12.43 8.07 8.38
C ASP A 280 12.92 6.90 9.25
N GLU A 281 12.14 6.58 10.27
CA GLU A 281 12.46 5.53 11.23
C GLU A 281 11.98 4.14 10.79
N LEU A 282 11.07 4.05 9.79
CA LEU A 282 10.57 2.80 9.26
C LEU A 282 11.32 2.35 8.01
N MET A 283 11.73 3.30 7.17
CA MET A 283 12.48 3.05 5.95
C MET A 283 13.92 3.53 6.08
N ASP A 284 14.83 2.87 5.39
CA ASP A 284 16.20 3.37 5.24
C ASP A 284 16.24 4.40 4.11
N ALA A 285 16.07 5.67 4.47
CA ALA A 285 16.05 6.78 3.54
C ALA A 285 17.31 6.82 2.65
N ALA A 286 18.50 6.57 3.22
CA ALA A 286 19.75 6.57 2.48
C ALA A 286 19.80 5.45 1.42
N ALA A 287 19.16 4.32 1.71
CA ALA A 287 19.10 3.19 0.77
C ALA A 287 18.30 3.52 -0.49
N TYR A 288 17.37 4.48 -0.50
CA TYR A 288 16.71 4.91 -1.73
C TYR A 288 17.69 5.55 -2.72
N GLN A 289 18.67 6.32 -2.24
CA GLN A 289 19.69 6.91 -3.14
C GLN A 289 20.55 5.83 -3.81
N THR A 290 20.85 4.75 -3.12
CA THR A 290 21.72 3.70 -3.63
C THR A 290 20.99 2.61 -4.40
N ALA A 291 19.73 2.33 -4.06
CA ALA A 291 18.97 1.23 -4.64
C ALA A 291 17.92 1.68 -5.68
N VAL A 292 17.44 2.92 -5.60
CA VAL A 292 16.35 3.42 -6.46
C VAL A 292 16.84 4.46 -7.47
N ALA A 293 17.65 5.44 -7.05
CA ALA A 293 18.13 6.47 -7.98
C ALA A 293 18.86 5.90 -9.21
N PRO A 294 19.69 4.84 -9.10
CA PRO A 294 20.32 4.22 -10.27
C PRO A 294 19.35 3.58 -11.28
N LEU A 295 18.08 3.38 -10.89
CA LEU A 295 17.03 2.88 -11.78
C LEU A 295 16.40 4.00 -12.65
N GLY A 296 16.89 5.24 -12.56
CA GLY A 296 16.40 6.40 -13.31
C GLY A 296 15.24 7.14 -12.62
N VAL A 297 14.94 6.82 -11.37
CA VAL A 297 13.92 7.51 -10.57
C VAL A 297 14.55 8.66 -9.80
N ARG A 298 13.97 9.86 -9.89
CA ARG A 298 14.38 11.00 -9.06
C ARG A 298 14.02 10.72 -7.60
N VAL A 299 15.03 10.71 -6.72
CA VAL A 299 14.88 10.55 -5.27
C VAL A 299 15.17 11.87 -4.57
N THR A 300 14.27 12.32 -3.71
CA THR A 300 14.42 13.52 -2.88
C THR A 300 14.31 13.11 -1.41
N LEU A 301 15.32 13.42 -0.61
CA LEU A 301 15.33 13.21 0.84
C LEU A 301 15.18 14.55 1.55
N LEU A 302 14.24 14.64 2.48
CA LEU A 302 13.89 15.88 3.19
C LEU A 302 14.44 15.85 4.62
N PRO A 303 15.42 16.69 4.96
CA PRO A 303 15.97 16.75 6.32
C PRO A 303 14.90 17.11 7.35
N GLY A 304 14.95 16.51 8.54
CA GLY A 304 14.04 16.78 9.64
C GLY A 304 12.62 16.22 9.45
N VAL A 305 12.41 15.34 8.46
CA VAL A 305 11.12 14.70 8.19
C VAL A 305 11.23 13.22 8.49
N ASP A 306 10.34 12.72 9.36
CA ASP A 306 10.19 11.31 9.69
C ASP A 306 9.17 10.60 8.78
N HIS A 307 8.89 9.31 9.01
CA HIS A 307 8.00 8.50 8.18
C HIS A 307 6.60 9.12 8.03
N MET A 308 6.01 9.57 9.12
CA MET A 308 4.68 10.18 9.09
C MET A 308 4.74 11.65 8.66
N GLY A 309 5.82 12.36 8.93
CA GLY A 309 6.03 13.76 8.53
C GLY A 309 5.94 13.97 7.04
N ILE A 310 6.22 12.95 6.24
CA ILE A 310 6.15 13.03 4.78
C ILE A 310 4.74 13.39 4.27
N VAL A 311 3.68 13.11 5.02
CA VAL A 311 2.30 13.41 4.62
C VAL A 311 1.72 14.68 5.25
N TYR A 312 2.45 15.36 6.16
CA TYR A 312 1.93 16.60 6.79
C TYR A 312 2.95 17.70 7.02
N ALA A 313 4.26 17.41 7.02
CA ALA A 313 5.28 18.46 7.27
C ALA A 313 5.30 19.49 6.14
N PRO A 314 5.42 20.80 6.43
CA PRO A 314 5.38 21.86 5.40
C PRO A 314 6.41 21.66 4.29
N ALA A 315 7.62 21.22 4.62
CA ALA A 315 8.66 20.94 3.62
C ALA A 315 8.25 19.80 2.67
N ALA A 316 7.61 18.75 3.21
CA ALA A 316 7.12 17.63 2.42
C ALA A 316 5.96 18.06 1.51
N LEU A 317 4.97 18.79 2.05
CA LEU A 317 3.85 19.31 1.26
C LEU A 317 4.33 20.20 0.10
N THR A 318 5.33 21.07 0.35
CA THR A 318 5.94 21.91 -0.70
C THR A 318 6.61 21.07 -1.78
N ALA A 319 7.39 20.04 -1.40
CA ALA A 319 8.06 19.16 -2.34
C ALA A 319 7.07 18.34 -3.17
N ILE A 320 6.01 17.85 -2.55
CA ILE A 320 4.95 17.06 -3.21
C ILE A 320 4.20 17.94 -4.23
N VAL A 321 3.78 19.15 -3.83
CA VAL A 321 3.10 20.10 -4.73
C VAL A 321 4.00 20.43 -5.91
N ALA A 322 5.27 20.76 -5.69
CA ALA A 322 6.23 21.01 -6.75
C ALA A 322 6.35 19.81 -7.70
N ALA A 323 6.50 18.59 -7.16
CA ALA A 323 6.60 17.39 -7.97
C ALA A 323 5.34 17.10 -8.81
N VAL A 324 4.15 17.47 -8.36
CA VAL A 324 2.89 17.31 -9.10
C VAL A 324 2.69 18.41 -10.15
N THR A 325 3.06 19.66 -9.83
CA THR A 325 2.80 20.83 -10.68
C THR A 325 3.89 21.09 -11.71
N GLU A 326 5.09 20.53 -11.53
CA GLU A 326 6.21 20.67 -12.46
C GLU A 326 5.78 20.29 -13.88
N ASN A 327 5.92 21.22 -14.81
CA ASN A 327 5.74 20.92 -16.23
C ASN A 327 6.97 20.16 -16.72
N ARG A 328 6.77 18.92 -17.20
CA ARG A 328 7.83 18.25 -17.98
C ARG A 328 7.98 19.03 -19.29
N SER A 329 9.05 19.82 -19.41
CA SER A 329 9.57 20.16 -20.73
C SER A 329 9.83 18.82 -21.46
N LYS A 330 9.27 18.68 -22.65
CA LYS A 330 9.61 17.56 -23.53
C LYS A 330 11.10 17.73 -23.87
N GLU A 331 11.95 16.97 -23.17
CA GLU A 331 13.31 16.71 -23.64
C GLU A 331 13.28 15.62 -24.72
#